data_2f33fc29d991767a7bd6a2ef89c479f4
#
_entry.id   2f33fc29d991767a7bd6a2ef89c479f4
#
_cell.length_a   1.000
_cell.length_b   1.000
_cell.length_c   1.000
_cell.angle_alpha   90.00
_cell.angle_beta   90.00
_cell.angle_gamma   90.00
#
_symmetry.space_group_name_H-M   'P 1'
#
loop_
_entity.id
_entity.type
_entity.pdbx_description
1 polymer ?
#
loop_
_entity_poly.entity_id
_entity_poly.type
_entity_poly.pdbx_seq_one_letter_code
_entity_poly.pdbx_strand_id
1 'polypeptide(L)'
;AWIVDDLALSFAATDMPKILKGYGSNSQHSDPMIHFYENFLASYNPKLRKSKGVWYTPTAVVGFIVRSTDEILKRDFNLSNGIADYSEIEHEVINDNYDKKIKGSKTTKIAKYHRVQILDPAVGTGTFLAETINCIYKKFSSNQGMWQGYVEKHLLPRLNGFEILMAPYAIAVSYTHLRA
;
A
#
# COMPACT_ATOMS: atom_id res chain seq x y z
N ALA A 1 -19.79 -19.74 -16.90
CA ALA A 1 -20.89 -18.79 -16.81
C ALA A 1 -21.83 -19.18 -15.68
N TRP A 2 -22.46 -20.37 -15.66
CA TRP A 2 -23.47 -20.80 -14.68
C TRP A 2 -23.02 -20.69 -13.20
N ILE A 3 -21.78 -21.01 -12.86
CA ILE A 3 -21.26 -20.89 -11.48
C ILE A 3 -21.24 -19.43 -11.01
N VAL A 4 -20.93 -18.50 -11.89
CA VAL A 4 -20.90 -17.07 -11.57
C VAL A 4 -22.31 -16.55 -11.35
N ASP A 5 -23.26 -17.04 -12.17
CA ASP A 5 -24.67 -16.68 -12.07
C ASP A 5 -25.29 -17.21 -10.77
N ASP A 6 -25.01 -18.47 -10.40
CA ASP A 6 -25.44 -19.08 -9.14
C ASP A 6 -24.84 -18.38 -7.91
N LEU A 7 -23.57 -17.99 -7.97
CA LEU A 7 -22.94 -17.19 -6.91
C LEU A 7 -23.59 -15.81 -6.79
N ALA A 8 -23.83 -15.13 -7.91
CA ALA A 8 -24.48 -13.81 -7.92
C ALA A 8 -25.90 -13.89 -7.32
N LEU A 9 -26.68 -14.91 -7.69
CA LEU A 9 -28.01 -15.17 -7.13
C LEU A 9 -27.94 -15.47 -5.63
N SER A 10 -26.96 -16.26 -5.18
CA SER A 10 -26.75 -16.57 -3.77
C SER A 10 -26.42 -15.32 -2.95
N PHE A 11 -25.55 -14.46 -3.48
CA PHE A 11 -25.21 -13.17 -2.84
C PHE A 11 -26.43 -12.23 -2.82
N ALA A 12 -27.20 -12.14 -3.90
CA ALA A 12 -28.38 -11.31 -4.00
C ALA A 12 -29.51 -11.76 -3.02
N ALA A 13 -29.61 -13.06 -2.76
CA ALA A 13 -30.56 -13.63 -1.81
C ALA A 13 -30.10 -13.53 -0.35
N THR A 14 -28.87 -13.10 -0.11
CA THR A 14 -28.23 -13.11 1.21
C THR A 14 -28.21 -11.72 1.80
N ASP A 15 -28.59 -11.58 3.08
CA ASP A 15 -28.42 -10.34 3.83
C ASP A 15 -26.93 -10.15 4.20
N MET A 16 -26.15 -9.68 3.24
CA MET A 16 -24.70 -9.46 3.39
C MET A 16 -24.36 -8.53 4.56
N PRO A 17 -25.08 -7.41 4.82
CA PRO A 17 -24.87 -6.59 6.00
C PRO A 17 -25.01 -7.37 7.31
N LYS A 18 -25.94 -8.33 7.38
CA LYS A 18 -26.16 -9.15 8.57
C LYS A 18 -25.06 -10.20 8.75
N ILE A 19 -24.59 -10.82 7.67
CA ILE A 19 -23.47 -11.77 7.70
C ILE A 19 -22.17 -11.07 8.07
N LEU A 20 -21.93 -9.90 7.51
CA LEU A 20 -20.72 -9.13 7.77
C LEU A 20 -20.74 -8.40 9.13
N LYS A 21 -21.91 -8.33 9.79
CA LYS A 21 -22.10 -7.70 11.10
C LYS A 21 -21.43 -8.48 12.23
N GLY A 22 -20.25 -8.66 12.29
CA GLY A 22 -19.46 -9.41 13.28
C GLY A 22 -18.23 -10.02 12.67
N TYR A 23 -18.14 -9.99 11.38
CA TYR A 23 -16.98 -10.41 10.67
C TYR A 23 -15.87 -9.36 10.89
N GLY A 24 -14.80 -9.76 11.58
CA GLY A 24 -13.71 -8.85 11.96
C GLY A 24 -13.93 -8.03 13.24
N SER A 25 -15.05 -8.17 13.94
CA SER A 25 -15.36 -7.39 15.15
C SER A 25 -14.48 -7.73 16.36
N ASN A 26 -13.81 -8.86 16.38
CA ASN A 26 -12.87 -9.25 17.44
C ASN A 26 -11.46 -8.69 17.29
N SER A 27 -11.19 -7.97 16.20
CA SER A 27 -9.95 -7.24 16.01
C SER A 27 -10.29 -5.85 15.47
N GLN A 28 -10.18 -4.84 16.31
CA GLN A 28 -10.54 -3.45 15.99
C GLN A 28 -9.85 -2.85 14.75
N HIS A 29 -9.03 -3.61 14.01
CA HIS A 29 -8.19 -3.13 12.93
C HIS A 29 -7.95 -4.13 11.79
N SER A 30 -8.69 -5.24 11.71
CA SER A 30 -8.39 -6.27 10.69
C SER A 30 -9.46 -6.31 9.61
N ASP A 31 -9.03 -6.08 8.37
CA ASP A 31 -9.89 -6.25 7.20
C ASP A 31 -10.23 -7.74 7.00
N PRO A 32 -11.51 -8.08 6.92
CA PRO A 32 -11.96 -9.47 6.73
C PRO A 32 -11.37 -10.16 5.49
N MET A 33 -11.13 -9.41 4.42
CA MET A 33 -10.60 -9.93 3.15
C MET A 33 -9.16 -10.44 3.28
N ILE A 34 -8.35 -9.79 4.11
CA ILE A 34 -6.96 -10.21 4.36
C ILE A 34 -6.94 -11.60 5.02
N HIS A 35 -7.74 -11.77 6.07
CA HIS A 35 -7.84 -13.05 6.78
C HIS A 35 -8.50 -14.14 5.96
N PHE A 36 -9.50 -13.78 5.14
CA PHE A 36 -10.14 -14.73 4.25
C PHE A 36 -9.15 -15.42 3.31
N TYR A 37 -8.29 -14.64 2.65
CA TYR A 37 -7.32 -15.20 1.70
C TYR A 37 -6.32 -16.13 2.38
N GLU A 38 -5.81 -15.77 3.54
CA GLU A 38 -4.89 -16.61 4.30
C GLU A 38 -5.54 -17.92 4.74
N ASN A 39 -6.75 -17.84 5.31
CA ASN A 39 -7.52 -19.00 5.76
C ASN A 39 -7.93 -19.91 4.59
N PHE A 40 -8.32 -19.29 3.48
CA PHE A 40 -8.63 -20.03 2.25
C PHE A 40 -7.42 -20.82 1.77
N LEU A 41 -6.25 -20.22 1.65
CA LEU A 41 -5.04 -20.93 1.24
C LEU A 41 -4.59 -21.97 2.28
N ALA A 42 -4.77 -21.71 3.56
CA ALA A 42 -4.46 -22.68 4.59
C ALA A 42 -5.27 -23.98 4.44
N SER A 43 -6.53 -23.87 4.03
CA SER A 43 -7.44 -25.00 3.83
C SER A 43 -7.30 -25.62 2.45
N TYR A 44 -7.18 -24.80 1.40
CA TYR A 44 -7.20 -25.26 0.01
C TYR A 44 -5.85 -25.81 -0.45
N ASN A 45 -4.74 -25.15 -0.13
CA ASN A 45 -3.41 -25.58 -0.53
C ASN A 45 -2.32 -25.16 0.47
N PRO A 46 -2.17 -25.90 1.60
CA PRO A 46 -1.18 -25.61 2.64
C PRO A 46 0.27 -25.65 2.12
N LYS A 47 0.55 -26.51 1.12
CA LYS A 47 1.90 -26.59 0.52
C LYS A 47 2.24 -25.33 -0.25
N LEU A 48 1.30 -24.82 -1.05
CA LEU A 48 1.47 -23.58 -1.79
C LEU A 48 1.63 -22.39 -0.82
N ARG A 49 0.80 -22.32 0.21
CA ARG A 49 0.91 -21.32 1.28
C ARG A 49 2.32 -21.27 1.87
N LYS A 50 2.85 -22.44 2.26
CA LYS A 50 4.19 -22.56 2.84
C LYS A 50 5.31 -22.20 1.85
N SER A 51 5.23 -22.72 0.60
CA SER A 51 6.26 -22.50 -0.42
C SER A 51 6.34 -21.07 -0.90
N LYS A 52 5.24 -20.32 -0.86
CA LYS A 52 5.16 -18.90 -1.28
C LYS A 52 5.24 -17.92 -0.13
N GLY A 53 5.38 -18.40 1.11
CA GLY A 53 5.52 -17.53 2.27
C GLY A 53 4.27 -16.68 2.57
N VAL A 54 3.07 -17.18 2.26
CA VAL A 54 1.83 -16.43 2.49
C VAL A 54 1.46 -16.47 3.96
N TRP A 55 1.99 -15.53 4.70
CA TRP A 55 1.76 -15.38 6.14
C TRP A 55 1.30 -13.96 6.44
N TYR A 56 0.22 -13.86 7.19
CA TYR A 56 -0.27 -12.59 7.68
C TYR A 56 0.66 -12.03 8.78
N THR A 57 1.05 -10.79 8.66
CA THR A 57 1.79 -10.09 9.71
C THR A 57 0.78 -9.44 10.68
N PRO A 58 0.82 -9.76 11.98
CA PRO A 58 -0.10 -9.17 12.95
C PRO A 58 -0.09 -7.64 12.92
N THR A 59 -1.26 -7.02 12.94
CA THR A 59 -1.43 -5.55 12.83
C THR A 59 -0.64 -4.78 13.87
N ALA A 60 -0.50 -5.33 15.08
CA ALA A 60 0.32 -4.72 16.13
C ALA A 60 1.80 -4.59 15.70
N VAL A 61 2.34 -5.62 15.03
CA VAL A 61 3.72 -5.63 14.52
C VAL A 61 3.85 -4.65 13.35
N VAL A 62 2.92 -4.67 12.41
CA VAL A 62 2.90 -3.73 11.28
C VAL A 62 2.86 -2.29 11.79
N GLY A 63 1.93 -1.97 12.69
CA GLY A 63 1.82 -0.65 13.28
C GLY A 63 3.06 -0.23 14.09
N PHE A 64 3.71 -1.16 14.78
CA PHE A 64 4.98 -0.89 15.46
C PHE A 64 6.07 -0.51 14.47
N ILE A 65 6.26 -1.30 13.40
CA ILE A 65 7.30 -1.05 12.39
C ILE A 65 7.07 0.29 11.70
N VAL A 66 5.85 0.58 11.24
CA VAL A 66 5.53 1.84 10.56
C VAL A 66 5.77 3.05 11.45
N ARG A 67 5.31 3.00 12.72
CA ARG A 67 5.56 4.09 13.68
C ARG A 67 7.03 4.25 14.02
N SER A 68 7.76 3.15 14.19
CA SER A 68 9.21 3.21 14.44
C SER A 68 9.96 3.85 13.27
N THR A 69 9.58 3.52 12.03
CA THR A 69 10.14 4.15 10.83
C THR A 69 9.85 5.65 10.81
N ASP A 70 8.62 6.06 11.13
CA ASP A 70 8.24 7.48 11.23
C ASP A 70 9.12 8.24 12.26
N GLU A 71 9.34 7.64 13.41
CA GLU A 71 10.18 8.25 14.46
C GLU A 71 11.67 8.29 14.09
N ILE A 72 12.19 7.26 13.44
CA ILE A 72 13.58 7.23 12.93
C ILE A 72 13.77 8.35 11.90
N LEU A 73 12.84 8.52 10.96
CA LEU A 73 12.89 9.59 9.95
C LEU A 73 12.93 10.97 10.60
N LYS A 74 12.17 11.19 11.66
CA LYS A 74 12.18 12.45 12.41
C LYS A 74 13.50 12.67 13.17
N ARG A 75 13.94 11.68 13.91
CA ARG A 75 15.07 11.78 14.83
C ARG A 75 16.41 11.78 14.11
N ASP A 76 16.62 10.85 13.18
CA ASP A 76 17.93 10.57 12.61
C ASP A 76 18.13 11.28 11.26
N PHE A 77 17.03 11.59 10.56
CA PHE A 77 17.07 12.25 9.25
C PHE A 77 16.58 13.69 9.26
N ASN A 78 16.20 14.22 10.44
CA ASN A 78 15.68 15.58 10.61
C ASN A 78 14.48 15.91 9.72
N LEU A 79 13.59 14.94 9.49
CA LEU A 79 12.36 15.10 8.72
C LEU A 79 11.20 15.30 9.69
N SER A 80 10.82 16.52 9.98
CA SER A 80 9.79 16.87 10.99
C SER A 80 8.46 16.14 10.74
N ASN A 81 8.11 15.91 9.47
CA ASN A 81 6.90 15.19 9.07
C ASN A 81 7.09 13.66 9.02
N GLY A 82 8.32 13.15 9.27
CA GLY A 82 8.63 11.73 9.26
C GLY A 82 8.25 11.08 7.92
N ILE A 83 7.50 10.00 7.97
CA ILE A 83 7.06 9.26 6.76
C ILE A 83 6.14 10.08 5.85
N ALA A 84 5.50 11.14 6.37
CA ALA A 84 4.68 12.06 5.59
C ALA A 84 5.48 13.20 4.94
N ASP A 85 6.79 13.24 5.13
CA ASP A 85 7.62 14.29 4.54
C ASP A 85 7.57 14.22 3.01
N TYR A 86 7.35 15.37 2.39
CA TYR A 86 7.24 15.52 0.94
C TYR A 86 8.32 16.45 0.35
N SER A 87 9.34 16.76 1.14
CA SER A 87 10.48 17.52 0.63
C SER A 87 11.19 16.76 -0.50
N GLU A 88 11.69 17.51 -1.47
CA GLU A 88 12.35 16.99 -2.65
C GLU A 88 13.84 17.31 -2.65
N ILE A 89 14.60 16.47 -3.33
CA ILE A 89 16.02 16.69 -3.64
C ILE A 89 16.21 16.60 -5.14
N GLU A 90 17.19 17.32 -5.63
CA GLU A 90 17.59 17.32 -7.03
C GLU A 90 18.77 16.38 -7.24
N HIS A 91 18.64 15.50 -8.22
CA HIS A 91 19.71 14.62 -8.66
C HIS A 91 19.95 14.77 -10.15
N GLU A 92 21.23 14.71 -10.53
CA GLU A 92 21.60 14.60 -11.93
C GLU A 92 21.44 13.15 -12.38
N VAL A 93 20.60 12.92 -13.38
CA VAL A 93 20.30 11.59 -13.93
C VAL A 93 20.58 11.54 -15.41
N ILE A 94 20.76 10.33 -15.95
CA ILE A 94 20.92 10.14 -17.39
C ILE A 94 19.68 10.67 -18.12
N ASN A 95 19.91 11.40 -19.18
CA ASN A 95 18.87 11.91 -20.03
C ASN A 95 18.54 10.91 -21.14
N ASP A 96 17.48 10.13 -20.97
CA ASP A 96 17.04 9.10 -21.93
C ASP A 96 16.65 9.70 -23.29
N ASN A 97 16.35 11.00 -23.31
CA ASN A 97 16.03 11.74 -24.55
C ASN A 97 17.25 12.48 -25.14
N TYR A 98 18.47 12.09 -24.73
CA TYR A 98 19.67 12.70 -25.28
C TYR A 98 19.85 12.37 -26.76
N ASP A 99 19.97 13.40 -27.59
CA ASP A 99 20.30 13.28 -29.01
C ASP A 99 21.50 14.17 -29.34
N LYS A 100 22.60 13.54 -29.80
CA LYS A 100 23.82 14.24 -30.28
C LYS A 100 23.57 15.22 -31.41
N LYS A 101 22.51 15.01 -32.20
CA LYS A 101 22.18 15.86 -33.36
C LYS A 101 21.49 17.16 -32.96
N ILE A 102 20.95 17.22 -31.75
CA ILE A 102 20.23 18.40 -31.25
C ILE A 102 21.24 19.28 -30.50
N LYS A 103 21.47 20.49 -31.04
CA LYS A 103 22.33 21.48 -30.41
C LYS A 103 21.77 21.88 -29.03
N GLY A 104 22.58 21.69 -27.98
CA GLY A 104 22.18 21.98 -26.60
C GLY A 104 21.56 20.80 -25.86
N SER A 105 21.41 19.63 -26.50
CA SER A 105 21.05 18.41 -25.80
C SER A 105 22.17 18.00 -24.84
N LYS A 106 21.80 17.69 -23.58
CA LYS A 106 22.73 17.25 -22.54
C LYS A 106 22.55 15.76 -22.27
N THR A 107 23.65 15.09 -21.98
CA THR A 107 23.66 13.65 -21.60
C THR A 107 22.98 13.40 -20.25
N THR A 108 22.88 14.43 -19.43
CA THR A 108 22.26 14.39 -18.12
C THR A 108 21.19 15.45 -17.99
N LYS A 109 20.22 15.20 -17.13
CA LYS A 109 19.16 16.14 -16.73
C LYS A 109 19.01 16.15 -15.21
N ILE A 110 18.57 17.26 -14.66
CA ILE A 110 18.20 17.34 -13.25
C ILE A 110 16.79 16.77 -13.09
N ALA A 111 16.65 15.81 -12.20
CA ALA A 111 15.36 15.25 -11.79
C ALA A 111 15.11 15.48 -10.31
N LYS A 112 13.86 15.73 -9.95
CA LYS A 112 13.43 15.91 -8.56
C LYS A 112 12.84 14.63 -8.04
N TYR A 113 13.23 14.27 -6.83
CA TYR A 113 12.74 13.08 -6.13
C TYR A 113 12.37 13.44 -4.71
N HIS A 114 11.28 12.87 -4.21
CA HIS A 114 10.98 12.98 -2.79
C HIS A 114 12.08 12.32 -1.95
N ARG A 115 12.50 12.97 -0.88
CA ARG A 115 13.53 12.46 0.03
C ARG A 115 13.12 11.15 0.69
N VAL A 116 11.84 10.99 0.98
CA VAL A 116 11.28 9.75 1.53
C VAL A 116 10.63 8.97 0.40
N GLN A 117 11.23 7.86 0.02
CA GLN A 117 10.65 6.87 -0.88
C GLN A 117 10.16 5.67 -0.07
N ILE A 118 9.01 5.14 -0.41
CA ILE A 118 8.39 4.01 0.28
C ILE A 118 8.36 2.83 -0.69
N LEU A 119 8.99 1.74 -0.28
CA LEU A 119 9.00 0.50 -1.05
C LEU A 119 8.68 -0.69 -0.15
N ASP A 120 7.62 -1.40 -0.49
CA ASP A 120 7.34 -2.73 0.06
C ASP A 120 7.66 -3.78 -1.01
N PRO A 121 8.75 -4.54 -0.88
CA PRO A 121 9.16 -5.50 -1.89
C PRO A 121 8.38 -6.81 -1.86
N ALA A 122 7.49 -7.00 -0.90
CA ALA A 122 6.68 -8.21 -0.71
C ALA A 122 5.31 -7.86 -0.11
N VAL A 123 4.54 -7.09 -0.87
CA VAL A 123 3.31 -6.41 -0.43
C VAL A 123 2.28 -7.35 0.20
N GLY A 124 2.19 -8.58 -0.27
CA GLY A 124 1.13 -9.49 0.16
C GLY A 124 -0.25 -8.88 -0.14
N THR A 125 -1.09 -8.81 0.87
CA THR A 125 -2.42 -8.18 0.77
C THR A 125 -2.41 -6.66 1.02
N GLY A 126 -1.24 -6.04 1.12
CA GLY A 126 -1.10 -4.59 1.24
C GLY A 126 -1.14 -4.03 2.66
N THR A 127 -0.98 -4.85 3.67
CA THR A 127 -1.14 -4.44 5.08
C THR A 127 -0.16 -3.34 5.49
N PHE A 128 1.11 -3.44 5.10
CA PHE A 128 2.12 -2.41 5.40
C PHE A 128 1.84 -1.09 4.67
N LEU A 129 1.50 -1.17 3.38
CA LEU A 129 1.17 0.02 2.61
C LEU A 129 -0.07 0.72 3.17
N ALA A 130 -1.11 -0.05 3.51
CA ALA A 130 -2.33 0.48 4.10
C ALA A 130 -2.09 1.15 5.46
N GLU A 131 -1.28 0.54 6.34
CA GLU A 131 -0.94 1.17 7.62
C GLU A 131 -0.04 2.40 7.43
N THR A 132 0.83 2.40 6.42
CA THR A 132 1.61 3.56 6.04
C THR A 132 0.72 4.72 5.60
N ILE A 133 -0.25 4.47 4.72
CA ILE A 133 -1.25 5.46 4.31
C ILE A 133 -2.01 5.98 5.53
N ASN A 134 -2.44 5.09 6.40
CA ASN A 134 -3.17 5.40 7.63
C ASN A 134 -2.35 6.27 8.60
N CYS A 135 -1.07 5.95 8.78
CA CYS A 135 -0.14 6.73 9.58
C CYS A 135 0.04 8.14 9.04
N ILE A 136 0.16 8.27 7.71
CA ILE A 136 0.25 9.55 7.04
C ILE A 136 -1.07 10.32 7.16
N TYR A 137 -2.20 9.69 6.85
CA TYR A 137 -3.53 10.30 6.91
C TYR A 137 -3.85 10.91 8.29
N LYS A 138 -3.48 10.23 9.37
CA LYS A 138 -3.65 10.75 10.74
C LYS A 138 -2.99 12.10 10.98
N LYS A 139 -1.93 12.43 10.24
CA LYS A 139 -1.26 13.72 10.33
C LYS A 139 -2.04 14.86 9.64
N PHE A 140 -3.01 14.50 8.78
CA PHE A 140 -3.92 15.44 8.11
C PHE A 140 -5.27 15.59 8.82
N SER A 141 -5.44 14.97 9.98
CA SER A 141 -6.72 15.00 10.73
C SER A 141 -7.27 16.41 10.99
N SER A 142 -6.38 17.40 11.16
CA SER A 142 -6.74 18.80 11.34
C SER A 142 -7.02 19.56 10.02
N ASN A 143 -6.72 18.96 8.85
CA ASN A 143 -6.76 19.61 7.54
C ASN A 143 -7.14 18.63 6.43
N GLN A 144 -8.27 17.95 6.58
CA GLN A 144 -8.72 16.90 5.67
C GLN A 144 -8.87 17.36 4.22
N GLY A 145 -9.17 18.64 3.98
CA GLY A 145 -9.26 19.20 2.63
C GLY A 145 -7.95 19.19 1.83
N MET A 146 -6.81 19.04 2.51
CA MET A 146 -5.50 18.95 1.85
C MET A 146 -5.12 17.52 1.46
N TRP A 147 -5.85 16.52 1.96
CA TRP A 147 -5.49 15.11 1.78
C TRP A 147 -5.44 14.68 0.33
N GLN A 148 -6.48 14.96 -0.43
CA GLN A 148 -6.54 14.57 -1.85
C GLN A 148 -5.37 15.13 -2.65
N GLY A 149 -5.09 16.43 -2.48
CA GLY A 149 -3.96 17.07 -3.16
C GLY A 149 -2.60 16.50 -2.75
N TYR A 150 -2.46 16.10 -1.49
CA TYR A 150 -1.25 15.44 -1.00
C TYR A 150 -1.13 14.01 -1.58
N VAL A 151 -2.21 13.26 -1.65
CA VAL A 151 -2.22 11.91 -2.24
C VAL A 151 -1.72 11.96 -3.69
N GLU A 152 -2.32 12.80 -4.50
CA GLU A 152 -2.00 12.90 -5.92
C GLU A 152 -0.55 13.36 -6.18
N LYS A 153 -0.11 14.40 -5.47
CA LYS A 153 1.18 15.06 -5.73
C LYS A 153 2.36 14.41 -5.02
N HIS A 154 2.13 13.83 -3.85
CA HIS A 154 3.22 13.45 -2.95
C HIS A 154 3.17 12.00 -2.48
N LEU A 155 1.99 11.39 -2.33
CA LEU A 155 1.92 10.02 -1.85
C LEU A 155 2.08 9.01 -2.99
N LEU A 156 1.28 9.10 -4.03
CA LEU A 156 1.29 8.16 -5.16
C LEU A 156 2.66 8.08 -5.85
N PRO A 157 3.38 9.20 -6.12
CA PRO A 157 4.66 9.12 -6.82
C PRO A 157 5.78 8.42 -6.03
N ARG A 158 5.62 8.22 -4.72
CA ARG A 158 6.65 7.66 -3.85
C ARG A 158 6.25 6.38 -3.12
N LEU A 159 5.02 5.92 -3.30
CA LEU A 159 4.49 4.70 -2.68
C LEU A 159 4.58 3.55 -3.70
N ASN A 160 5.53 2.65 -3.48
CA ASN A 160 5.81 1.56 -4.39
C ASN A 160 5.68 0.21 -3.69
N GLY A 161 5.28 -0.80 -4.45
CA GLY A 161 5.19 -2.15 -3.92
C GLY A 161 5.29 -3.21 -5.01
N PHE A 162 5.80 -4.37 -4.64
CA PHE A 162 5.90 -5.53 -5.53
C PHE A 162 5.18 -6.72 -4.90
N GLU A 163 4.39 -7.41 -5.70
CA GLU A 163 3.76 -8.69 -5.32
C GLU A 163 3.79 -9.62 -6.53
N ILE A 164 4.24 -10.84 -6.31
CA ILE A 164 4.39 -11.85 -7.38
C ILE A 164 3.12 -12.69 -7.58
N LEU A 165 2.29 -12.79 -6.53
CA LEU A 165 1.06 -13.58 -6.57
C LEU A 165 -0.13 -12.70 -6.97
N MET A 166 -0.83 -13.10 -8.00
CA MET A 166 -1.93 -12.32 -8.57
C MET A 166 -3.07 -12.04 -7.57
N ALA A 167 -3.45 -13.00 -6.74
CA ALA A 167 -4.55 -12.82 -5.81
C ALA A 167 -4.23 -11.82 -4.68
N PRO A 168 -3.10 -11.92 -3.94
CA PRO A 168 -2.69 -10.87 -3.02
C PRO A 168 -2.51 -9.51 -3.70
N TYR A 169 -1.94 -9.48 -4.90
CA TYR A 169 -1.80 -8.24 -5.67
C TYR A 169 -3.15 -7.55 -5.90
N ALA A 170 -4.16 -8.29 -6.37
CA ALA A 170 -5.50 -7.75 -6.61
C ALA A 170 -6.13 -7.20 -5.31
N ILE A 171 -5.94 -7.91 -4.19
CA ILE A 171 -6.40 -7.45 -2.87
C ILE A 171 -5.67 -6.17 -2.46
N ALA A 172 -4.35 -6.14 -2.60
CA ALA A 172 -3.53 -4.98 -2.24
C ALA A 172 -3.93 -3.74 -3.05
N VAL A 173 -4.13 -3.87 -4.36
CA VAL A 173 -4.59 -2.77 -5.23
C VAL A 173 -5.95 -2.25 -4.77
N SER A 174 -6.93 -3.14 -4.57
CA SER A 174 -8.26 -2.74 -4.09
C SER A 174 -8.19 -2.04 -2.73
N TYR A 175 -7.40 -2.59 -1.82
CA TYR A 175 -7.29 -2.11 -0.45
C TYR A 175 -6.61 -0.75 -0.34
N THR A 176 -5.55 -0.52 -1.10
CA THR A 176 -4.85 0.77 -1.13
C THR A 176 -5.67 1.85 -1.81
N HIS A 177 -6.42 1.53 -2.88
CA HIS A 177 -7.33 2.46 -3.53
C HIS A 177 -8.47 2.96 -2.62
N LEU A 178 -8.99 2.09 -1.76
CA LEU A 178 -10.06 2.46 -0.82
C LEU A 178 -9.56 3.36 0.32
N ARG A 179 -8.27 3.45 0.55
CA ARG A 179 -7.66 4.20 1.66
C ARG A 179 -6.92 5.47 1.24
N ALA A 180 -6.50 5.56 -0.01
CA ALA A 180 -5.91 6.77 -0.59
C ALA A 180 -6.98 7.73 -1.09
#